data_a305f6005d5f36b90abbfd161d97d0c1
#
_entry.id   a305f6005d5f36b90abbfd161d97d0c1
#
_cell.length_a   1.000
_cell.length_b   1.000
_cell.length_c   1.000
_cell.angle_alpha   90.00
_cell.angle_beta   90.00
_cell.angle_gamma   90.00
#
_symmetry.space_group_name_H-M   'P 1'
#
loop_
_entity.id
_entity.type
_entity.pdbx_description
1 polymer ?
#
loop_
_entity_poly.entity_id
_entity_poly.type
_entity_poly.pdbx_seq_one_letter_code
_entity_poly.pdbx_strand_id
1 'polypeptide(L)'
;DRRGVKKSKGTTFLFITHKSGPTLGDPVSKSSYYKIMSALKAVSPLLFSLTGHMLRHTWNYNFSEIMDAQNLSVSEVKQEQMRSYLMGWKPGSGTAAHYNKRFVEKQAKDAALELQRTSGTRLPKDFNEDR
;
A
#
# COMPACT_ATOMS: atom_id res chain seq x y z
N ASP A 1 -13.36 3.16 -19.36
CA ASP A 1 -13.54 1.71 -19.29
C ASP A 1 -12.86 1.04 -20.49
N ARG A 2 -11.92 0.13 -20.24
CA ARG A 2 -11.18 -0.66 -21.24
C ARG A 2 -12.10 -1.34 -22.27
N ARG A 3 -13.27 -1.79 -21.85
CA ARG A 3 -14.22 -2.55 -22.70
C ARG A 3 -14.78 -1.73 -23.87
N GLY A 4 -14.82 -0.40 -23.73
CA GLY A 4 -15.29 0.50 -24.78
C GLY A 4 -14.29 0.73 -25.92
N VAL A 5 -13.03 0.30 -25.76
CA VAL A 5 -11.99 0.52 -26.78
C VAL A 5 -11.90 -0.70 -27.70
N LYS A 6 -12.26 -0.52 -28.96
CA LYS A 6 -12.33 -1.63 -29.96
C LYS A 6 -11.02 -2.44 -30.07
N LYS A 7 -9.85 -1.79 -30.03
CA LYS A 7 -8.54 -2.44 -30.09
C LYS A 7 -8.17 -3.22 -28.83
N SER A 8 -8.89 -3.04 -27.71
CA SER A 8 -8.59 -3.75 -26.45
C SER A 8 -9.02 -5.22 -26.47
N LYS A 9 -9.80 -5.63 -27.46
CA LYS A 9 -10.21 -7.02 -27.62
C LYS A 9 -8.97 -7.87 -27.94
N GLY A 10 -8.58 -8.73 -27.02
CA GLY A 10 -7.41 -9.60 -27.17
C GLY A 10 -6.15 -9.16 -26.40
N THR A 11 -6.12 -7.95 -25.83
CA THR A 11 -5.01 -7.59 -24.93
C THR A 11 -5.26 -8.08 -23.50
N THR A 12 -4.23 -8.61 -22.86
CA THR A 12 -4.23 -9.05 -21.46
C THR A 12 -3.91 -7.92 -20.47
N PHE A 13 -3.45 -6.76 -20.97
CA PHE A 13 -3.08 -5.63 -20.14
C PHE A 13 -4.30 -4.93 -19.54
N LEU A 14 -4.22 -4.60 -18.25
CA LEU A 14 -5.29 -3.92 -17.52
C LEU A 14 -5.39 -2.44 -17.94
N PHE A 15 -4.25 -1.77 -18.09
CA PHE A 15 -4.16 -0.36 -18.45
C PHE A 15 -3.81 -0.20 -19.92
N ILE A 16 -4.69 0.47 -20.64
CA ILE A 16 -4.56 0.73 -22.08
C ILE A 16 -4.74 2.21 -22.38
N THR A 17 -4.23 2.66 -23.52
CA THR A 17 -4.36 4.03 -24.00
C THR A 17 -5.78 4.26 -24.53
N HIS A 18 -6.46 5.29 -24.02
CA HIS A 18 -7.78 5.72 -24.44
C HIS A 18 -7.75 6.94 -25.40
N LYS A 19 -6.61 7.60 -25.51
CA LYS A 19 -6.47 8.74 -26.43
C LYS A 19 -6.61 8.27 -27.87
N SER A 20 -7.43 8.98 -28.65
CA SER A 20 -7.56 8.74 -30.09
C SER A 20 -6.24 8.89 -30.82
N GLY A 21 -5.94 7.99 -31.72
CA GLY A 21 -4.70 7.96 -32.48
C GLY A 21 -4.15 6.55 -32.71
N PRO A 22 -2.93 6.44 -33.25
CA PRO A 22 -2.31 5.15 -33.59
C PRO A 22 -2.18 4.18 -32.41
N THR A 23 -2.02 4.69 -31.21
CA THR A 23 -1.80 3.90 -29.97
C THR A 23 -3.08 3.60 -29.19
N LEU A 24 -4.25 3.94 -29.74
CA LEU A 24 -5.53 3.63 -29.09
C LEU A 24 -5.66 2.12 -28.84
N GLY A 25 -5.87 1.74 -27.59
CA GLY A 25 -6.01 0.35 -27.18
C GLY A 25 -4.68 -0.37 -26.89
N ASP A 26 -3.55 0.27 -27.14
CA ASP A 26 -2.25 -0.29 -26.79
C ASP A 26 -2.00 -0.21 -25.28
N PRO A 27 -1.15 -1.07 -24.71
CA PRO A 27 -0.75 -0.98 -23.33
C PRO A 27 -0.17 0.39 -22.96
N VAL A 28 -0.48 0.88 -21.76
CA VAL A 28 0.15 2.11 -21.26
C VAL A 28 1.65 1.89 -21.11
N SER A 29 2.44 2.75 -21.75
CA SER A 29 3.90 2.66 -21.71
C SER A 29 4.46 3.08 -20.35
N LYS A 30 5.70 2.61 -20.04
CA LYS A 30 6.43 3.09 -18.86
C LYS A 30 6.62 4.61 -18.86
N SER A 31 6.87 5.19 -20.03
CA SER A 31 6.98 6.65 -20.19
C SER A 31 5.71 7.37 -19.79
N SER A 32 4.55 6.87 -20.20
CA SER A 32 3.24 7.41 -19.80
C SER A 32 3.03 7.33 -18.29
N TYR A 33 3.42 6.20 -17.68
CA TYR A 33 3.39 6.05 -16.21
C TYR A 33 4.23 7.13 -15.51
N TYR A 34 5.47 7.35 -15.94
CA TYR A 34 6.32 8.39 -15.34
C TYR A 34 5.76 9.80 -15.53
N LYS A 35 5.14 10.10 -16.67
CA LYS A 35 4.45 11.38 -16.90
C LYS A 35 3.27 11.57 -15.93
N ILE A 36 2.48 10.54 -15.70
CA ILE A 36 1.38 10.59 -14.73
C ILE A 36 1.92 10.83 -13.33
N MET A 37 2.95 10.10 -12.92
CA MET A 37 3.57 10.28 -11.59
C MET A 37 4.17 11.69 -11.42
N SER A 38 4.80 12.23 -12.46
CA SER A 38 5.31 13.60 -12.46
C SER A 38 4.20 14.64 -12.33
N ALA A 39 3.10 14.46 -13.07
CA ALA A 39 1.94 15.34 -12.96
C ALA A 39 1.31 15.30 -11.56
N LEU A 40 1.19 14.12 -10.95
CA LEU A 40 0.70 13.98 -9.58
C LEU A 40 1.57 14.71 -8.57
N LYS A 41 2.89 14.60 -8.70
CA LYS A 41 3.85 15.33 -7.83
C LYS A 41 3.73 16.83 -7.94
N ALA A 42 3.38 17.35 -9.11
CA ALA A 42 3.20 18.78 -9.36
C ALA A 42 1.92 19.36 -8.73
N VAL A 43 0.94 18.51 -8.36
CA VAL A 43 -0.33 18.96 -7.75
C VAL A 43 -0.14 19.52 -6.35
N SER A 44 0.79 18.96 -5.56
CA SER A 44 1.01 19.38 -4.18
C SER A 44 2.45 19.08 -3.74
N PRO A 45 3.07 20.00 -2.96
CA PRO A 45 4.37 19.74 -2.33
C PRO A 45 4.40 18.48 -1.47
N LEU A 46 3.27 18.09 -0.87
CA LEU A 46 3.13 16.86 -0.07
C LEU A 46 3.35 15.59 -0.90
N LEU A 47 3.14 15.66 -2.21
CA LEU A 47 3.30 14.55 -3.13
C LEU A 47 4.69 14.49 -3.78
N PHE A 48 5.61 15.39 -3.43
CA PHE A 48 6.93 15.47 -4.06
C PHE A 48 7.70 14.15 -4.01
N SER A 49 7.65 13.45 -2.88
CA SER A 49 8.30 12.14 -2.69
C SER A 49 7.45 10.95 -3.16
N LEU A 50 6.27 11.17 -3.72
CA LEU A 50 5.35 10.10 -4.12
C LEU A 50 6.01 9.15 -5.13
N THR A 51 5.96 7.86 -4.85
CA THR A 51 6.41 6.79 -5.74
C THR A 51 5.35 5.70 -5.85
N GLY A 52 5.39 4.91 -6.93
CA GLY A 52 4.51 3.74 -7.04
C GLY A 52 4.71 2.74 -5.91
N HIS A 53 5.91 2.70 -5.34
CA HIS A 53 6.22 1.86 -4.18
C HIS A 53 5.50 2.35 -2.91
N MET A 54 5.46 3.66 -2.68
CA MET A 54 4.70 4.25 -1.58
C MET A 54 3.20 3.97 -1.71
N LEU A 55 2.63 4.12 -2.91
CA LEU A 55 1.22 3.76 -3.16
C LEU A 55 0.95 2.29 -2.81
N ARG A 56 1.87 1.39 -3.17
CA ARG A 56 1.78 -0.03 -2.83
C ARG A 56 1.85 -0.27 -1.32
N HIS A 57 2.72 0.44 -0.61
CA HIS A 57 2.77 0.38 0.85
C HIS A 57 1.46 0.85 1.49
N THR A 58 0.95 2.01 1.08
CA THR A 58 -0.32 2.55 1.56
C THR A 58 -1.47 1.59 1.33
N TRP A 59 -1.55 1.00 0.13
CA TRP A 59 -2.59 0.02 -0.16
C TRP A 59 -2.48 -1.20 0.77
N ASN A 60 -1.29 -1.75 0.95
CA ASN A 60 -1.08 -2.91 1.81
C ASN A 60 -1.39 -2.61 3.28
N TYR A 61 -1.08 -1.41 3.74
CA TYR A 61 -1.44 -0.94 5.07
C TYR A 61 -2.96 -0.89 5.24
N ASN A 62 -3.66 -0.20 4.36
CA ASN A 62 -5.12 -0.09 4.39
C ASN A 62 -5.81 -1.45 4.27
N PHE A 63 -5.25 -2.37 3.46
CA PHE A 63 -5.75 -3.74 3.38
C PHE A 63 -5.69 -4.44 4.75
N SER A 64 -4.58 -4.31 5.48
CA SER A 64 -4.47 -4.88 6.82
C SER A 64 -5.47 -4.27 7.80
N GLU A 65 -5.62 -2.94 7.81
CA GLU A 65 -6.62 -2.25 8.65
C GLU A 65 -8.05 -2.73 8.35
N ILE A 66 -8.40 -2.88 7.08
CA ILE A 66 -9.72 -3.39 6.68
C ILE A 66 -9.92 -4.83 7.17
N MET A 67 -8.91 -5.69 7.04
CA MET A 67 -9.01 -7.07 7.51
C MET A 67 -9.21 -7.16 9.01
N ASP A 68 -8.51 -6.33 9.78
CA ASP A 68 -8.65 -6.27 11.24
C ASP A 68 -10.02 -5.71 11.67
N ALA A 69 -10.46 -4.63 11.03
CA ALA A 69 -11.74 -3.97 11.35
C ALA A 69 -12.96 -4.85 11.07
N GLN A 70 -12.88 -5.75 10.11
CA GLN A 70 -14.01 -6.61 9.73
C GLN A 70 -14.21 -7.80 10.68
N ASN A 71 -13.37 -7.96 11.72
CA ASN A 71 -13.42 -9.11 12.65
C ASN A 71 -13.56 -10.48 11.94
N LEU A 72 -13.21 -10.53 10.67
CA LEU A 72 -13.17 -11.78 9.93
C LEU A 72 -12.01 -12.58 10.50
N SER A 73 -12.30 -13.73 11.09
CA SER A 73 -11.27 -14.67 11.54
C SER A 73 -10.57 -15.33 10.34
N VAL A 74 -10.01 -14.46 9.49
CA VAL A 74 -9.24 -14.87 8.31
C VAL A 74 -7.83 -15.17 8.76
N SER A 75 -7.40 -16.42 8.63
CA SER A 75 -6.03 -16.79 9.00
C SER A 75 -5.00 -15.95 8.22
N GLU A 76 -3.86 -15.69 8.84
CA GLU A 76 -2.75 -14.92 8.22
C GLU A 76 -2.36 -15.49 6.85
N VAL A 77 -2.31 -16.81 6.72
CA VAL A 77 -2.04 -17.50 5.45
C VAL A 77 -3.03 -17.12 4.36
N LYS A 78 -4.31 -17.04 4.70
CA LYS A 78 -5.34 -16.64 3.74
C LYS A 78 -5.25 -15.16 3.41
N GLN A 79 -4.93 -14.30 4.36
CA GLN A 79 -4.68 -12.88 4.10
C GLN A 79 -3.48 -12.69 3.16
N GLU A 80 -2.39 -13.44 3.35
CA GLU A 80 -1.24 -13.43 2.46
C GLU A 80 -1.58 -13.90 1.03
N GLN A 81 -2.41 -14.94 0.91
CA GLN A 81 -2.89 -15.41 -0.39
C GLN A 81 -3.73 -14.35 -1.10
N MET A 82 -4.68 -13.72 -0.40
CA MET A 82 -5.52 -12.65 -0.93
C MET A 82 -4.67 -11.46 -1.38
N ARG A 83 -3.71 -11.06 -0.56
CA ARG A 83 -2.78 -9.97 -0.84
C ARG A 83 -1.93 -10.27 -2.08
N SER A 84 -1.39 -11.47 -2.16
CA SER A 84 -0.60 -11.92 -3.31
C SER A 84 -1.42 -11.91 -4.59
N TYR A 85 -2.64 -12.39 -4.54
CA TYR A 85 -3.56 -12.38 -5.68
C TYR A 85 -3.88 -10.96 -6.17
N LEU A 86 -4.25 -10.06 -5.24
CA LEU A 86 -4.63 -8.68 -5.56
C LEU A 86 -3.46 -7.85 -6.10
N MET A 87 -2.25 -8.12 -5.60
CA MET A 87 -1.04 -7.43 -6.01
C MET A 87 -0.32 -8.06 -7.21
N GLY A 88 -0.80 -9.21 -7.68
CA GLY A 88 -0.16 -9.95 -8.76
C GLY A 88 1.21 -10.53 -8.38
N TRP A 89 1.43 -10.84 -7.12
CA TRP A 89 2.66 -11.49 -6.66
C TRP A 89 2.60 -13.00 -6.86
N LYS A 90 3.76 -13.59 -7.10
CA LYS A 90 3.87 -15.05 -7.15
C LYS A 90 3.52 -15.62 -5.77
N PRO A 91 2.59 -16.58 -5.68
CA PRO A 91 2.30 -17.26 -4.43
C PRO A 91 3.56 -17.86 -3.80
N GLY A 92 3.72 -17.72 -2.49
CA GLY A 92 4.89 -18.23 -1.76
C GLY A 92 6.17 -17.41 -1.96
N SER A 93 6.10 -16.23 -2.58
CA SER A 93 7.29 -15.36 -2.76
C SER A 93 7.79 -14.69 -1.47
N GLY A 94 7.05 -14.80 -0.37
CA GLY A 94 7.35 -14.11 0.89
C GLY A 94 7.04 -12.61 0.87
N THR A 95 6.70 -12.03 -0.28
CA THR A 95 6.44 -10.58 -0.38
C THR A 95 5.22 -10.17 0.43
N ALA A 96 4.15 -10.95 0.42
CA ALA A 96 2.96 -10.69 1.20
C ALA A 96 3.23 -10.78 2.72
N ALA A 97 3.98 -11.79 3.15
CA ALA A 97 4.40 -11.96 4.54
C ALA A 97 5.22 -10.77 5.04
N HIS A 98 6.13 -10.24 4.21
CA HIS A 98 6.91 -9.05 4.56
C HIS A 98 6.02 -7.83 4.88
N TYR A 99 4.97 -7.61 4.11
CA TYR A 99 4.02 -6.51 4.37
C TYR A 99 3.19 -6.75 5.62
N ASN A 100 2.78 -8.00 5.87
CA ASN A 100 2.04 -8.37 7.07
C ASN A 100 2.89 -8.15 8.33
N LYS A 101 4.15 -8.61 8.32
CA LYS A 101 5.09 -8.40 9.41
C LYS A 101 5.25 -6.93 9.79
N ARG A 102 5.46 -6.05 8.81
CA ARG A 102 5.60 -4.60 9.06
C ARG A 102 4.35 -3.98 9.68
N PHE A 103 3.18 -4.45 9.30
CA PHE A 103 1.92 -4.00 9.87
C PHE A 103 1.80 -4.44 11.34
N VAL A 104 2.08 -5.71 11.64
CA VAL A 104 2.07 -6.26 13.00
C VAL A 104 3.11 -5.55 13.89
N GLU A 105 4.31 -5.31 13.40
CA GLU A 105 5.35 -4.57 14.15
C GLU A 105 4.89 -3.15 14.50
N LYS A 106 4.22 -2.45 13.57
CA LYS A 106 3.68 -1.12 13.85
C LYS A 106 2.57 -1.18 14.90
N GLN A 107 1.61 -2.07 14.76
CA GLN A 107 0.52 -2.27 15.71
C GLN A 107 1.05 -2.58 17.12
N ALA A 108 2.04 -3.47 17.23
CA ALA A 108 2.66 -3.80 18.50
C ALA A 108 3.35 -2.60 19.16
N LYS A 109 4.03 -1.77 18.36
CA LYS A 109 4.65 -0.53 18.84
C LYS A 109 3.62 0.47 19.32
N ASP A 110 2.55 0.69 18.57
CA ASP A 110 1.49 1.63 18.91
C ASP A 110 0.76 1.17 20.19
N ALA A 111 0.50 -0.13 20.34
CA ALA A 111 -0.06 -0.72 21.55
C ALA A 111 0.88 -0.56 22.76
N ALA A 112 2.18 -0.76 22.60
CA ALA A 112 3.15 -0.57 23.66
C ALA A 112 3.22 0.89 24.14
N LEU A 113 3.17 1.85 23.21
CA LEU A 113 3.13 3.28 23.54
C LEU A 113 1.84 3.64 24.30
N GLU A 114 0.70 3.09 23.90
CA GLU A 114 -0.57 3.33 24.58
C GLU A 114 -0.58 2.73 25.99
N LEU A 115 -0.02 1.53 26.17
CA LEU A 115 0.16 0.93 27.48
C LEU A 115 1.06 1.80 28.38
N GLN A 116 2.12 2.38 27.87
CA GLN A 116 2.98 3.31 28.63
C GLN A 116 2.24 4.58 29.03
N ARG A 117 1.38 5.11 28.16
CA ARG A 117 0.56 6.30 28.46
C ARG A 117 -0.49 6.02 29.53
N THR A 118 -1.15 4.86 29.45
CA THR A 118 -2.26 4.48 30.35
C THR A 118 -1.80 3.92 31.68
N SER A 119 -0.69 3.18 31.70
CA SER A 119 -0.16 2.56 32.92
C SER A 119 0.52 3.55 33.88
N GLY A 120 0.58 4.84 33.52
CA GLY A 120 1.04 5.89 34.41
C GLY A 120 2.45 5.68 34.95
N THR A 121 3.33 5.02 34.23
CA THR A 121 4.73 4.89 34.57
C THR A 121 5.38 6.28 34.45
N ARG A 122 5.05 7.17 35.41
CA ARG A 122 5.84 8.37 35.64
C ARG A 122 7.21 7.88 36.05
N LEU A 123 8.23 8.27 35.30
CA LEU A 123 9.59 8.26 35.83
C LEU A 123 9.53 8.90 37.22
N PRO A 124 10.13 8.32 38.24
CA PRO A 124 10.22 8.93 39.57
C PRO A 124 10.72 10.36 39.41
N LYS A 125 10.02 11.33 40.02
CA LYS A 125 10.38 12.75 39.96
C LYS A 125 11.75 13.09 40.53
N ASP A 126 12.41 12.12 41.12
CA ASP A 126 13.59 12.28 41.94
C ASP A 126 14.92 12.08 41.21
N PHE A 127 14.91 12.04 39.88
CA PHE A 127 16.16 11.83 39.13
C PHE A 127 16.84 13.14 38.67
N ASN A 128 16.33 14.32 39.01
CA ASN A 128 16.88 15.59 38.51
C ASN A 128 17.11 16.68 39.59
N GLU A 129 17.14 16.37 40.88
CA GLU A 129 17.39 17.42 41.90
C GLU A 129 18.70 17.26 42.71
N ASP A 130 19.65 16.45 42.24
CA ASP A 130 20.98 16.44 42.88
C ASP A 130 22.11 16.36 41.84
N ARG A 131 22.33 17.49 41.13
CA ARG A 131 23.67 17.84 40.59
C ARG A 131 23.78 19.32 40.28
#